data_12db94692b7e2af69bd35a0531a63469
#
_entry.id   12db94692b7e2af69bd35a0531a63469
#
_cell.length_a   1.000
_cell.length_b   1.000
_cell.length_c   1.000
_cell.angle_alpha   90.00
_cell.angle_beta   90.00
_cell.angle_gamma   90.00
#
_symmetry.space_group_name_H-M   'P 1'
#
loop_
_entity.id
_entity.type
_entity.pdbx_description
1 polymer ?
#
loop_
_entity_poly.entity_id
_entity_poly.type
_entity_poly.pdbx_seq_one_letter_code
_entity_poly.pdbx_strand_id
1 'polypeptide(L)'
;PLYSSAASDVYKRQGEWDGPVNIRNAINLLHPTRLGHGVRSIEDPDLVKEIIDKDIILETCPTSNIATKIYKDYVDHPVKTLFDQGVKVTVNSDDPPFFNATINGEYKVMEDLGLNEKELTSLTHNAIKYSFCDEENKNKLLSKLN
;
A
#
# COMPACT_ATOMS: atom_id res chain seq x y z
N PRO A 1 17.55 -18.47 10.50
CA PRO A 1 17.29 -18.57 9.08
C PRO A 1 17.22 -17.16 8.52
N LEU A 2 18.20 -16.83 7.70
CA LEU A 2 18.22 -15.57 6.95
C LEU A 2 17.21 -15.72 5.82
N TYR A 3 15.98 -15.30 6.05
CA TYR A 3 15.07 -15.09 4.94
C TYR A 3 15.63 -13.92 4.13
N SER A 4 16.09 -14.24 2.93
CA SER A 4 16.59 -13.24 2.00
C SER A 4 15.54 -12.17 1.77
N SER A 5 15.89 -10.91 2.01
CA SER A 5 15.05 -9.76 1.68
C SER A 5 14.59 -9.80 0.20
N ALA A 6 15.40 -10.37 -0.68
CA ALA A 6 15.07 -10.60 -2.09
C ALA A 6 13.88 -11.53 -2.31
N ALA A 7 13.71 -12.60 -1.50
CA ALA A 7 12.54 -13.48 -1.62
C ALA A 7 11.25 -12.77 -1.19
N SER A 8 11.31 -11.92 -0.16
CA SER A 8 10.17 -11.11 0.26
C SER A 8 9.79 -10.05 -0.78
N ASP A 9 10.76 -9.53 -1.53
CA ASP A 9 10.51 -8.50 -2.56
C ASP A 9 9.87 -9.07 -3.83
N VAL A 10 10.21 -10.30 -4.22
CA VAL A 10 9.55 -10.99 -5.35
C VAL A 10 8.07 -11.26 -5.05
N TYR A 11 7.73 -11.61 -3.83
CA TYR A 11 6.33 -11.80 -3.42
C TYR A 11 5.57 -10.48 -3.23
N LYS A 12 6.23 -9.40 -2.87
CA LYS A 12 5.63 -8.07 -2.75
C LYS A 12 5.08 -7.54 -4.08
N ARG A 13 5.74 -7.83 -5.22
CA ARG A 13 5.30 -7.39 -6.55
C ARG A 13 4.21 -8.26 -7.17
N GLN A 14 3.93 -9.44 -6.66
CA GLN A 14 2.90 -10.34 -7.19
C GLN A 14 1.47 -9.82 -6.97
N GLY A 15 1.25 -8.97 -5.97
CA GLY A 15 -0.03 -8.29 -5.76
C GLY A 15 -0.37 -7.22 -6.80
N GLU A 16 0.57 -6.89 -7.68
CA GLU A 16 0.42 -5.94 -8.76
C GLU A 16 -0.14 -6.59 -10.04
N TRP A 17 0.48 -7.70 -10.51
CA TRP A 17 0.18 -8.29 -11.82
C TRP A 17 -0.74 -9.52 -11.77
N ASP A 18 -0.54 -10.40 -10.82
CA ASP A 18 -1.09 -11.76 -10.85
C ASP A 18 -2.46 -11.94 -10.16
N GLY A 19 -3.05 -10.88 -9.62
CA GLY A 19 -4.39 -10.90 -9.05
C GLY A 19 -4.51 -11.53 -7.65
N PRO A 20 -5.76 -11.73 -7.16
CA PRO A 20 -6.06 -12.07 -5.77
C PRO A 20 -5.46 -13.38 -5.28
N VAL A 21 -5.36 -14.40 -6.15
CA VAL A 21 -4.84 -15.74 -5.78
C VAL A 21 -3.41 -15.65 -5.27
N ASN A 22 -2.56 -14.85 -5.94
CA ASN A 22 -1.17 -14.73 -5.53
C ASN A 22 -0.98 -13.86 -4.29
N ILE A 23 -1.84 -12.86 -4.09
CA ILE A 23 -1.89 -12.10 -2.84
C ILE A 23 -2.23 -13.06 -1.68
N ARG A 24 -3.25 -13.90 -1.84
CA ARG A 24 -3.66 -14.89 -0.83
C ARG A 24 -2.55 -15.91 -0.55
N ASN A 25 -1.86 -16.37 -1.58
CA ASN A 25 -0.72 -17.27 -1.43
C ASN A 25 0.42 -16.59 -0.64
N ALA A 26 0.72 -15.32 -0.94
CA ALA A 26 1.73 -14.57 -0.19
C ALA A 26 1.33 -14.42 1.30
N ILE A 27 0.07 -14.12 1.59
CA ILE A 27 -0.45 -14.03 2.96
C ILE A 27 -0.29 -15.36 3.69
N ASN A 28 -0.66 -16.47 3.06
CA ASN A 28 -0.65 -17.78 3.69
C ASN A 28 0.76 -18.36 3.89
N LEU A 29 1.68 -18.06 2.97
CA LEU A 29 3.04 -18.62 3.01
C LEU A 29 4.01 -17.77 3.83
N LEU A 30 3.85 -16.45 3.81
CA LEU A 30 4.83 -15.52 4.38
C LEU A 30 4.33 -14.81 5.65
N HIS A 31 3.03 -14.85 5.92
CA HIS A 31 2.41 -14.13 7.03
C HIS A 31 2.89 -12.67 7.14
N PRO A 32 2.82 -11.88 6.04
CA PRO A 32 3.37 -10.55 6.00
C PRO A 32 2.54 -9.58 6.84
N THR A 33 3.18 -8.57 7.40
CA THR A 33 2.49 -7.40 7.98
C THR A 33 2.28 -6.29 6.95
N ARG A 34 3.01 -6.35 5.82
CA ARG A 34 3.00 -5.37 4.74
C ARG A 34 3.02 -6.09 3.39
N LEU A 35 2.24 -5.59 2.44
CA LEU A 35 2.21 -6.07 1.06
C LEU A 35 2.49 -4.90 0.12
N GLY A 36 3.50 -5.03 -0.72
CA GLY A 36 3.74 -4.09 -1.82
C GLY A 36 2.59 -4.16 -2.84
N HIS A 37 2.06 -3.03 -3.23
CA HIS A 37 0.87 -2.84 -4.05
C HIS A 37 -0.38 -3.51 -3.45
N GLY A 38 -0.65 -4.77 -3.76
CA GLY A 38 -1.80 -5.52 -3.25
C GLY A 38 -3.15 -5.00 -3.73
N VAL A 39 -3.18 -4.04 -4.63
CA VAL A 39 -4.39 -3.30 -5.07
C VAL A 39 -5.41 -4.19 -5.77
N ARG A 40 -4.98 -5.28 -6.41
CA ARG A 40 -5.88 -6.25 -7.03
C ARG A 40 -6.65 -7.12 -6.03
N SER A 41 -6.37 -6.99 -4.72
CA SER A 41 -7.22 -7.59 -3.69
C SER A 41 -8.67 -7.14 -3.78
N ILE A 42 -8.94 -5.96 -4.34
CA ILE A 42 -10.29 -5.43 -4.59
C ILE A 42 -11.17 -6.38 -5.42
N GLU A 43 -10.56 -7.25 -6.23
CA GLU A 43 -11.26 -8.23 -7.09
C GLU A 43 -11.85 -9.41 -6.29
N ASP A 44 -11.49 -9.56 -5.00
CA ASP A 44 -11.92 -10.64 -4.13
C ASP A 44 -12.30 -10.06 -2.74
N PRO A 45 -13.62 -9.86 -2.46
CA PRO A 45 -14.08 -9.29 -1.20
C PRO A 45 -13.67 -10.09 0.05
N ASP A 46 -13.56 -11.42 -0.07
CA ASP A 46 -13.11 -12.26 1.04
C ASP A 46 -11.61 -12.04 1.33
N LEU A 47 -10.81 -11.77 0.29
CA LEU A 47 -9.41 -11.41 0.45
C LEU A 47 -9.26 -10.02 1.09
N VAL A 48 -10.08 -9.05 0.69
CA VAL A 48 -10.09 -7.72 1.33
C VAL A 48 -10.39 -7.85 2.83
N LYS A 49 -11.41 -8.65 3.17
CA LYS A 49 -11.73 -8.93 4.58
C LYS A 49 -10.58 -9.61 5.31
N GLU A 50 -9.92 -10.58 4.69
CA GLU A 50 -8.76 -11.27 5.26
C GLU A 50 -7.60 -10.30 5.54
N ILE A 51 -7.32 -9.36 4.63
CA ILE A 51 -6.30 -8.31 4.78
C ILE A 51 -6.62 -7.43 5.99
N ILE A 52 -7.89 -7.02 6.14
CA ILE A 52 -8.34 -6.21 7.28
C ILE A 52 -8.23 -7.00 8.60
N ASP A 53 -8.76 -8.23 8.64
CA ASP A 53 -8.78 -9.06 9.84
C ASP A 53 -7.38 -9.43 10.35
N LYS A 54 -6.42 -9.57 9.42
CA LYS A 54 -5.01 -9.85 9.73
C LYS A 54 -4.16 -8.61 9.96
N ASP A 55 -4.74 -7.42 9.90
CA ASP A 55 -4.05 -6.14 10.07
C ASP A 55 -2.87 -5.93 9.10
N ILE A 56 -3.02 -6.40 7.86
CA ILE A 56 -2.01 -6.25 6.81
C ILE A 56 -2.18 -4.88 6.16
N ILE A 57 -1.08 -4.14 6.00
CA ILE A 57 -1.08 -2.86 5.29
C ILE A 57 -0.67 -3.03 3.82
N LEU A 58 -1.32 -2.29 2.93
CA LEU A 58 -0.96 -2.23 1.51
C LEU A 58 -0.10 -1.00 1.24
N GLU A 59 1.04 -1.21 0.58
CA GLU A 59 1.98 -0.14 0.17
C GLU A 59 1.65 0.25 -1.27
N THR A 60 0.65 1.11 -1.44
CA THR A 60 0.11 1.45 -2.76
C THR A 60 0.96 2.48 -3.49
N CYS A 61 1.03 2.36 -4.81
CA CYS A 61 1.79 3.22 -5.71
C CYS A 61 0.92 3.61 -6.91
N PRO A 62 -0.07 4.52 -6.75
CA PRO A 62 -1.03 4.85 -7.78
C PRO A 62 -0.40 5.24 -9.12
N THR A 63 0.57 6.17 -9.13
CA THR A 63 1.22 6.61 -10.37
C THR A 63 1.94 5.47 -11.08
N SER A 64 2.63 4.59 -10.35
CA SER A 64 3.25 3.39 -10.91
C SER A 64 2.22 2.48 -11.57
N ASN A 65 1.08 2.24 -10.91
CA ASN A 65 0.04 1.36 -11.43
C ASN A 65 -0.64 1.90 -12.70
N ILE A 66 -0.70 3.23 -12.87
CA ILE A 66 -1.14 3.85 -14.12
C ILE A 66 -0.06 3.74 -15.19
N ALA A 67 1.19 4.05 -14.86
CA ALA A 67 2.31 3.97 -15.80
C ALA A 67 2.53 2.56 -16.35
N THR A 68 2.36 1.54 -15.50
CA THR A 68 2.44 0.11 -15.87
C THR A 68 1.16 -0.43 -16.51
N LYS A 69 0.12 0.41 -16.66
CA LYS A 69 -1.17 0.07 -17.29
C LYS A 69 -1.96 -1.04 -16.57
N ILE A 70 -1.79 -1.19 -15.28
CA ILE A 70 -2.63 -2.06 -14.45
C ILE A 70 -4.02 -1.45 -14.33
N TYR A 71 -4.08 -0.13 -14.18
CA TYR A 71 -5.30 0.66 -14.29
C TYR A 71 -5.13 1.71 -15.38
N LYS A 72 -6.25 2.08 -15.99
CA LYS A 72 -6.28 3.02 -17.13
C LYS A 72 -6.10 4.46 -16.64
N ASP A 73 -6.71 4.80 -15.52
CA ASP A 73 -6.77 6.16 -14.99
C ASP A 73 -6.82 6.10 -13.46
N TYR A 74 -6.50 7.22 -12.80
CA TYR A 74 -6.56 7.32 -11.34
C TYR A 74 -7.98 7.09 -10.80
N VAL A 75 -9.02 7.51 -11.53
CA VAL A 75 -10.43 7.28 -11.13
C VAL A 75 -10.81 5.79 -11.11
N ASP A 76 -10.13 4.98 -11.91
CA ASP A 76 -10.33 3.52 -11.94
C ASP A 76 -9.48 2.79 -10.89
N HIS A 77 -8.54 3.52 -10.24
CA HIS A 77 -7.62 2.91 -9.28
C HIS A 77 -8.33 2.60 -7.95
N PRO A 78 -8.25 1.38 -7.42
CA PRO A 78 -9.06 0.94 -6.29
C PRO A 78 -8.61 1.46 -4.93
N VAL A 79 -7.51 2.22 -4.84
CA VAL A 79 -6.93 2.65 -3.56
C VAL A 79 -7.93 3.37 -2.66
N LYS A 80 -8.74 4.28 -3.23
CA LYS A 80 -9.78 5.00 -2.46
C LYS A 80 -10.85 4.03 -1.95
N THR A 81 -11.30 3.10 -2.80
CA THR A 81 -12.30 2.10 -2.43
C THR A 81 -11.78 1.17 -1.34
N LEU A 82 -10.54 0.70 -1.44
CA LEU A 82 -9.89 -0.11 -0.42
C LEU A 82 -9.77 0.64 0.91
N PHE A 83 -9.35 1.90 0.85
CA PHE A 83 -9.28 2.78 2.02
C PHE A 83 -10.65 2.93 2.71
N ASP A 84 -11.71 3.20 1.93
CA ASP A 84 -13.07 3.37 2.43
C ASP A 84 -13.65 2.08 3.05
N GLN A 85 -13.20 0.92 2.57
CA GLN A 85 -13.53 -0.39 3.16
C GLN A 85 -12.77 -0.69 4.46
N GLY A 86 -11.82 0.18 4.85
CA GLY A 86 -11.06 0.04 6.09
C GLY A 86 -9.71 -0.67 5.92
N VAL A 87 -9.27 -0.92 4.68
CA VAL A 87 -7.92 -1.42 4.43
C VAL A 87 -6.92 -0.32 4.78
N LYS A 88 -5.92 -0.64 5.58
CA LYS A 88 -4.83 0.28 5.86
C LYS A 88 -3.92 0.36 4.64
N VAL A 89 -3.70 1.57 4.17
CA VAL A 89 -2.82 1.83 3.03
C VAL A 89 -1.76 2.85 3.38
N THR A 90 -0.63 2.77 2.69
CA THR A 90 0.35 3.85 2.55
C THR A 90 0.42 4.26 1.10
N VAL A 91 0.97 5.43 0.84
CA VAL A 91 1.20 5.96 -0.49
C VAL A 91 2.70 6.07 -0.73
N ASN A 92 3.17 5.55 -1.85
CA ASN A 92 4.59 5.42 -2.16
C ASN A 92 4.83 5.72 -3.64
N SER A 93 6.01 6.24 -3.96
CA SER A 93 6.38 6.63 -5.33
C SER A 93 6.88 5.48 -6.22
N ASP A 94 7.11 4.29 -5.63
CA ASP A 94 7.75 3.15 -6.30
C ASP A 94 9.12 3.55 -6.87
N ASP A 95 9.22 3.67 -8.19
CA ASP A 95 10.45 4.01 -8.90
C ASP A 95 10.35 5.42 -9.53
N PRO A 96 10.66 6.49 -8.76
CA PRO A 96 10.49 7.86 -9.20
C PRO A 96 11.12 8.22 -10.55
N PRO A 97 12.36 7.77 -10.86
CA PRO A 97 12.97 8.09 -12.15
C PRO A 97 12.24 7.49 -13.35
N PHE A 98 11.62 6.31 -13.19
CA PHE A 98 10.90 5.64 -14.29
C PHE A 98 9.48 6.17 -14.47
N PHE A 99 8.81 6.49 -13.37
CA PHE A 99 7.38 6.88 -13.42
C PHE A 99 7.18 8.39 -13.31
N ASN A 100 8.26 9.17 -13.18
CA ASN A 100 8.21 10.60 -12.89
C ASN A 100 7.30 10.89 -11.68
N ALA A 101 7.30 9.99 -10.72
CA ALA A 101 6.50 10.06 -9.51
C ALA A 101 7.25 10.81 -8.40
N THR A 102 6.51 11.52 -7.57
CA THR A 102 7.02 12.10 -6.33
C THR A 102 6.06 11.81 -5.20
N ILE A 103 6.55 11.70 -3.98
CA ILE A 103 5.67 11.45 -2.83
C ILE A 103 4.59 12.53 -2.69
N ASN A 104 4.92 13.80 -2.93
CA ASN A 104 3.92 14.88 -2.91
C ASN A 104 2.90 14.73 -4.03
N GLY A 105 3.32 14.24 -5.22
CA GLY A 105 2.43 13.93 -6.33
C GLY A 105 1.43 12.83 -5.97
N GLU A 106 1.90 11.77 -5.31
CA GLU A 106 1.04 10.67 -4.86
C GLU A 106 0.00 11.14 -3.83
N TYR A 107 0.40 12.00 -2.87
CA TYR A 107 -0.56 12.61 -1.93
C TYR A 107 -1.57 13.51 -2.65
N LYS A 108 -1.13 14.24 -3.69
CA LYS A 108 -2.05 15.03 -4.52
C LYS A 108 -3.05 14.15 -5.28
N VAL A 109 -2.62 13.00 -5.79
CA VAL A 109 -3.53 12.00 -6.40
C VAL A 109 -4.58 11.55 -5.38
N MET A 110 -4.18 11.25 -4.14
CA MET A 110 -5.13 10.84 -3.10
C MET A 110 -6.12 11.96 -2.74
N GLU A 111 -5.67 13.20 -2.68
CA GLU A 111 -6.53 14.38 -2.51
C GLU A 111 -7.54 14.51 -3.66
N ASP A 112 -7.07 14.38 -4.92
CA ASP A 112 -7.92 14.46 -6.11
C ASP A 112 -8.93 13.30 -6.18
N LEU A 113 -8.62 12.14 -5.59
CA LEU A 113 -9.54 11.02 -5.39
C LEU A 113 -10.52 11.24 -4.22
N GLY A 114 -10.44 12.36 -3.52
CA GLY A 114 -11.40 12.80 -2.53
C GLY A 114 -11.04 12.48 -1.08
N LEU A 115 -9.77 12.19 -0.76
CA LEU A 115 -9.33 12.11 0.63
C LEU A 115 -9.19 13.52 1.21
N ASN A 116 -9.76 13.71 2.39
CA ASN A 116 -9.60 14.95 3.15
C ASN A 116 -8.27 14.96 3.92
N GLU A 117 -7.92 16.12 4.51
CA GLU A 117 -6.66 16.32 5.22
C GLU A 117 -6.41 15.31 6.35
N LYS A 118 -7.45 14.92 7.10
CA LYS A 118 -7.32 13.91 8.17
C LYS A 118 -7.03 12.53 7.61
N GLU A 119 -7.68 12.17 6.50
CA GLU A 119 -7.46 10.91 5.81
C GLU A 119 -6.05 10.86 5.21
N LEU A 120 -5.58 11.94 4.60
CA LEU A 120 -4.20 12.07 4.11
C LEU A 120 -3.18 11.94 5.27
N THR A 121 -3.44 12.60 6.40
CA THR A 121 -2.60 12.45 7.58
C THR A 121 -2.57 11.00 8.08
N SER A 122 -3.70 10.27 7.98
CA SER A 122 -3.75 8.86 8.38
C SER A 122 -2.86 7.96 7.53
N LEU A 123 -2.63 8.29 6.24
CA LEU A 123 -1.69 7.58 5.39
C LEU A 123 -0.25 7.71 5.90
N THR A 124 0.14 8.92 6.32
CA THR A 124 1.45 9.18 6.93
C THR A 124 1.58 8.46 8.27
N HIS A 125 0.53 8.50 9.09
CA HIS A 125 0.48 7.76 10.35
C HIS A 125 0.70 6.27 10.13
N ASN A 126 0.01 5.69 9.15
CA ASN A 126 0.19 4.29 8.76
C ASN A 126 1.64 4.00 8.32
N ALA A 127 2.22 4.85 7.47
CA ALA A 127 3.60 4.69 7.01
C ALA A 127 4.59 4.63 8.18
N ILE A 128 4.42 5.47 9.19
CA ILE A 128 5.27 5.47 10.39
C ILE A 128 5.01 4.23 11.24
N LYS A 129 3.75 3.93 11.54
CA LYS A 129 3.36 2.83 12.42
C LYS A 129 3.86 1.47 11.91
N TYR A 130 3.72 1.22 10.62
CA TYR A 130 4.11 -0.04 9.98
C TYR A 130 5.54 -0.05 9.45
N SER A 131 6.32 1.02 9.66
CA SER A 131 7.74 1.04 9.32
C SER A 131 8.55 0.05 10.17
N PHE A 132 9.75 -0.32 9.70
CA PHE A 132 10.68 -1.18 10.44
C PHE A 132 11.62 -0.40 11.37
N CYS A 133 11.40 0.90 11.59
CA CYS A 133 12.18 1.65 12.55
C CYS A 133 11.78 1.26 14.00
N ASP A 134 12.66 1.57 14.95
CA ASP A 134 12.42 1.32 16.35
C ASP A 134 11.28 2.20 16.92
N GLU A 135 10.75 1.81 18.06
CA GLU A 135 9.59 2.48 18.67
C GLU A 135 9.90 3.92 19.11
N GLU A 136 11.14 4.24 19.48
CA GLU A 136 11.53 5.59 19.84
C GLU A 136 11.40 6.54 18.64
N ASN A 137 11.92 6.12 17.48
CA ASN A 137 11.82 6.87 16.25
C ASN A 137 10.37 6.97 15.75
N LYS A 138 9.56 5.89 15.85
CA LYS A 138 8.13 5.95 15.52
C LYS A 138 7.42 6.99 16.38
N ASN A 139 7.60 6.96 17.70
CA ASN A 139 6.96 7.89 18.62
C ASN A 139 7.39 9.35 18.35
N LYS A 140 8.68 9.57 18.06
CA LYS A 140 9.20 10.89 17.67
C LYS A 140 8.59 11.41 16.37
N LEU A 141 8.36 10.55 15.39
CA LEU A 141 7.73 10.94 14.13
C LEU A 141 6.23 11.18 14.31
N LEU A 142 5.53 10.30 15.02
CA LEU A 142 4.10 10.44 15.29
C LEU A 142 3.78 11.73 16.07
N SER A 143 4.64 12.13 17.02
CA SER A 143 4.46 13.37 17.77
C SER A 143 4.53 14.65 16.91
N LYS A 144 5.03 14.56 15.68
CA LYS A 144 5.07 15.69 14.74
C LYS A 144 3.82 15.80 13.87
N LEU A 145 2.95 14.80 13.88
CA LEU A 145 1.69 14.78 13.12
C LEU A 145 0.51 15.34 13.92
N ASN A 146 0.71 15.64 15.21
CA ASN A 146 -0.31 16.19 16.13
C ASN A 146 -0.22 17.71 16.19
#